data_060f470d02f10dbc2b72adf89b9ddb5b
#
_entry.id   060f470d02f10dbc2b72adf89b9ddb5b
#
_cell.length_a   1.000
_cell.length_b   1.000
_cell.length_c   1.000
_cell.angle_alpha   90.00
_cell.angle_beta   90.00
_cell.angle_gamma   90.00
#
_symmetry.space_group_name_H-M   'P 1'
#
loop_
_entity.id
_entity.type
_entity.pdbx_description
1 polymer ?
#
loop_
_entity_poly.entity_id
_entity_poly.type
_entity_poly.pdbx_seq_one_letter_code
_entity_poly.pdbx_strand_id
1 'polypeptide(L)'
;IEMTNSEDGWIVAENVELYKVDEFKFVKDKSWDVSYGTSSVTVIEEGQEFAVQTDNSQNMKVSKNGKFNLYFNPASLKVKVECVDEYTDLTVNITIDNKANWSPLYIYLEADGVAITPAEGALVSDNVYAVSGDYIGSTLTCKFISGSKVSEVMNVAITKNGATVTLEETIIKLKIQLNTDNAKKWWGNTMKIHVWDTGTSFDTSWPGTTMTSEGNYTWSIIVPSELVGKEINYLVHNGNGWQSSDSTVTISAEGNTVDASNIGIN
;
A
#
# COMPACT_ATOMS: atom_id res chain seq x y z
N ILE A 1 -22.42 -12.55 -22.59
CA ILE A 1 -21.92 -12.85 -23.94
C ILE A 1 -22.85 -13.92 -24.53
N GLU A 2 -23.31 -13.76 -25.76
CA GLU A 2 -24.07 -14.76 -26.49
C GLU A 2 -23.14 -15.78 -27.15
N MET A 3 -23.56 -17.03 -27.19
CA MET A 3 -22.83 -18.11 -27.80
C MET A 3 -23.49 -18.49 -29.14
N THR A 4 -22.70 -18.86 -30.10
CA THR A 4 -23.15 -19.32 -31.44
C THR A 4 -22.91 -20.82 -31.60
N ASN A 5 -23.65 -21.45 -32.50
CA ASN A 5 -23.43 -22.87 -32.83
C ASN A 5 -22.07 -23.04 -33.50
N SER A 6 -21.35 -24.06 -33.07
CA SER A 6 -20.11 -24.53 -33.64
C SER A 6 -20.29 -25.98 -34.13
N GLU A 7 -19.24 -26.62 -34.59
CA GLU A 7 -19.27 -27.99 -35.07
C GLU A 7 -19.49 -29.01 -33.93
N ASP A 8 -19.96 -30.19 -34.24
CA ASP A 8 -20.08 -31.35 -33.34
C ASP A 8 -20.89 -31.13 -32.08
N GLY A 9 -21.91 -30.26 -32.13
CA GLY A 9 -22.80 -29.99 -30.99
C GLY A 9 -22.24 -29.06 -29.93
N TRP A 10 -21.12 -28.42 -30.22
CA TRP A 10 -20.58 -27.33 -29.37
C TRP A 10 -21.25 -26.00 -29.71
N ILE A 11 -21.36 -25.15 -28.70
CA ILE A 11 -21.63 -23.74 -28.86
C ILE A 11 -20.41 -22.96 -28.36
N VAL A 12 -20.11 -21.81 -28.94
CA VAL A 12 -18.89 -21.05 -28.69
C VAL A 12 -19.18 -19.59 -28.44
N ALA A 13 -18.50 -19.02 -27.45
CA ALA A 13 -18.30 -17.58 -27.30
C ALA A 13 -16.87 -17.26 -27.74
N GLU A 14 -16.73 -16.48 -28.81
CA GLU A 14 -15.44 -16.21 -29.43
C GLU A 14 -14.80 -14.91 -28.86
N ASN A 15 -13.47 -14.89 -28.83
CA ASN A 15 -12.64 -13.73 -28.48
C ASN A 15 -13.01 -13.09 -27.13
N VAL A 16 -13.38 -13.89 -26.14
CA VAL A 16 -13.72 -13.42 -24.80
C VAL A 16 -12.43 -13.03 -24.07
N GLU A 17 -12.31 -11.77 -23.70
CA GLU A 17 -11.18 -11.30 -22.89
C GLU A 17 -11.35 -11.76 -21.46
N LEU A 18 -10.40 -12.54 -20.96
CA LEU A 18 -10.36 -13.05 -19.60
C LEU A 18 -8.95 -12.92 -19.03
N TYR A 19 -8.92 -12.57 -17.75
CA TYR A 19 -7.73 -12.59 -16.92
C TYR A 19 -7.81 -13.81 -15.98
N LYS A 20 -6.68 -14.36 -15.55
CA LYS A 20 -6.64 -15.54 -14.66
C LYS A 20 -7.40 -15.35 -13.34
N VAL A 21 -7.76 -14.11 -12.99
CA VAL A 21 -8.59 -13.77 -11.82
C VAL A 21 -10.08 -13.71 -12.13
N ASP A 22 -10.44 -13.58 -13.40
CA ASP A 22 -11.84 -13.53 -13.81
C ASP A 22 -12.50 -14.90 -13.66
N GLU A 23 -13.75 -14.89 -13.27
CA GLU A 23 -14.57 -16.09 -13.10
C GLU A 23 -15.72 -16.07 -14.09
N PHE A 24 -16.04 -17.22 -14.67
CA PHE A 24 -17.13 -17.35 -15.63
C PHE A 24 -17.96 -18.60 -15.38
N LYS A 25 -19.18 -18.56 -15.90
CA LYS A 25 -20.12 -19.68 -16.02
C LYS A 25 -20.91 -19.56 -17.30
N PHE A 26 -21.51 -20.66 -17.74
CA PHE A 26 -22.51 -20.61 -18.79
C PHE A 26 -23.91 -20.58 -18.15
N VAL A 27 -24.81 -19.82 -18.74
CA VAL A 27 -26.21 -19.71 -18.30
C VAL A 27 -27.14 -20.00 -19.47
N LYS A 28 -28.30 -20.61 -19.18
CA LYS A 28 -29.33 -20.87 -20.16
C LYS A 28 -30.26 -19.67 -20.27
N ASP A 29 -30.64 -19.31 -21.48
CA ASP A 29 -31.67 -18.29 -21.78
C ASP A 29 -31.41 -16.92 -21.09
N LYS A 30 -30.15 -16.57 -20.91
CA LYS A 30 -29.70 -15.33 -20.22
C LYS A 30 -30.20 -15.22 -18.77
N SER A 31 -30.57 -16.34 -18.14
CA SER A 31 -31.06 -16.42 -16.77
C SER A 31 -30.11 -17.22 -15.90
N TRP A 32 -29.97 -16.81 -14.64
CA TRP A 32 -29.23 -17.55 -13.63
C TRP A 32 -30.00 -18.75 -13.04
N ASP A 33 -31.27 -18.94 -13.42
CA ASP A 33 -32.06 -20.07 -12.97
C ASP A 33 -31.44 -21.42 -13.33
N VAL A 34 -30.76 -21.48 -14.49
CA VAL A 34 -29.97 -22.63 -14.88
C VAL A 34 -28.57 -22.14 -15.29
N SER A 35 -27.60 -22.50 -14.48
CA SER A 35 -26.19 -22.18 -14.75
C SER A 35 -25.34 -23.45 -14.76
N TYR A 36 -24.33 -23.46 -15.63
CA TYR A 36 -23.42 -24.59 -15.79
C TYR A 36 -22.02 -24.18 -15.36
N GLY A 37 -21.46 -24.92 -14.45
CA GLY A 37 -20.12 -24.74 -13.92
C GLY A 37 -19.57 -26.05 -13.37
N THR A 38 -18.39 -26.02 -12.79
CA THR A 38 -17.73 -27.20 -12.21
C THR A 38 -18.21 -27.47 -10.77
N SER A 39 -17.84 -28.59 -10.19
CA SER A 39 -18.20 -28.95 -8.80
C SER A 39 -17.45 -28.13 -7.75
N SER A 40 -16.31 -27.53 -8.13
CA SER A 40 -15.50 -26.59 -7.34
C SER A 40 -14.98 -25.51 -8.27
N VAL A 41 -14.52 -24.36 -7.74
CA VAL A 41 -13.84 -23.36 -8.57
C VAL A 41 -12.63 -24.03 -9.23
N THR A 42 -12.65 -24.09 -10.59
CA THR A 42 -11.71 -24.90 -11.36
C THR A 42 -11.07 -24.03 -12.44
N VAL A 43 -9.75 -24.14 -12.59
CA VAL A 43 -9.03 -23.61 -13.73
C VAL A 43 -9.21 -24.55 -14.90
N ILE A 44 -9.75 -24.06 -16.02
CA ILE A 44 -9.93 -24.83 -17.25
C ILE A 44 -8.65 -24.68 -18.07
N GLU A 45 -7.91 -25.77 -18.17
CA GLU A 45 -6.69 -25.81 -18.96
C GLU A 45 -7.00 -25.91 -20.45
N GLU A 46 -6.22 -25.20 -21.26
CA GLU A 46 -6.36 -25.18 -22.69
C GLU A 46 -6.26 -26.59 -23.32
N GLY A 47 -7.14 -26.89 -24.26
CA GLY A 47 -7.17 -28.16 -24.98
C GLY A 47 -7.71 -29.35 -24.18
N GLN A 48 -8.16 -29.14 -22.93
CA GLN A 48 -8.79 -30.18 -22.11
C GLN A 48 -10.30 -29.98 -22.03
N GLU A 49 -11.03 -31.08 -21.93
CA GLU A 49 -12.48 -31.07 -21.71
C GLU A 49 -12.78 -31.33 -20.21
N PHE A 50 -13.61 -30.46 -19.63
CA PHE A 50 -14.04 -30.55 -18.24
C PHE A 50 -15.55 -30.81 -18.18
N ALA A 51 -15.97 -31.70 -17.29
CA ALA A 51 -17.37 -31.89 -17.00
C ALA A 51 -17.95 -30.73 -16.21
N VAL A 52 -19.16 -30.31 -16.55
CA VAL A 52 -19.93 -29.30 -15.83
C VAL A 52 -21.26 -29.86 -15.34
N GLN A 53 -21.83 -29.22 -14.34
CA GLN A 53 -23.09 -29.57 -13.69
C GLN A 53 -23.96 -28.33 -13.51
N THR A 54 -25.25 -28.53 -13.26
CA THR A 54 -26.18 -27.46 -12.94
C THR A 54 -26.35 -27.27 -11.42
N ASP A 55 -26.39 -28.36 -10.68
CA ASP A 55 -26.61 -28.33 -9.26
C ASP A 55 -25.34 -27.95 -8.50
N ASN A 56 -25.43 -26.95 -7.63
CA ASN A 56 -24.28 -26.44 -6.86
C ASN A 56 -23.05 -26.08 -7.72
N SER A 57 -23.29 -25.67 -8.97
CA SER A 57 -22.21 -25.36 -9.89
C SER A 57 -21.36 -24.19 -9.40
N GLN A 58 -20.03 -24.36 -9.45
CA GLN A 58 -19.05 -23.33 -9.10
C GLN A 58 -18.48 -22.67 -10.37
N ASN A 59 -17.84 -21.52 -10.17
CA ASN A 59 -17.25 -20.77 -11.28
C ASN A 59 -16.02 -21.47 -11.85
N MET A 60 -15.71 -21.13 -13.10
CA MET A 60 -14.52 -21.56 -13.83
C MET A 60 -13.60 -20.37 -14.02
N LYS A 61 -12.32 -20.64 -14.19
CA LYS A 61 -11.24 -19.66 -14.49
C LYS A 61 -10.41 -20.15 -15.66
N VAL A 62 -9.62 -19.26 -16.23
CA VAL A 62 -8.56 -19.59 -17.18
C VAL A 62 -7.20 -19.55 -16.50
N SER A 63 -6.20 -20.29 -17.04
CA SER A 63 -4.86 -20.36 -16.45
C SER A 63 -3.96 -19.16 -16.76
N LYS A 64 -4.32 -18.35 -17.75
CA LYS A 64 -3.52 -17.22 -18.25
C LYS A 64 -4.40 -16.04 -18.65
N ASN A 65 -3.79 -14.88 -18.87
CA ASN A 65 -4.48 -13.68 -19.35
C ASN A 65 -4.52 -13.70 -20.88
N GLY A 66 -5.66 -13.34 -21.50
CA GLY A 66 -5.75 -13.33 -22.95
C GLY A 66 -7.17 -13.26 -23.49
N LYS A 67 -7.29 -13.50 -24.79
CA LYS A 67 -8.56 -13.74 -25.46
C LYS A 67 -8.77 -15.23 -25.67
N PHE A 68 -9.97 -15.69 -25.37
CA PHE A 68 -10.33 -17.09 -25.40
C PHE A 68 -11.57 -17.33 -26.22
N ASN A 69 -11.60 -18.47 -26.90
CA ASN A 69 -12.83 -19.11 -27.35
C ASN A 69 -13.30 -20.05 -26.24
N LEU A 70 -14.52 -19.83 -25.74
CA LEU A 70 -15.15 -20.63 -24.68
C LEU A 70 -16.19 -21.53 -25.29
N TYR A 71 -15.99 -22.83 -25.18
CA TYR A 71 -16.87 -23.83 -25.78
C TYR A 71 -17.69 -24.54 -24.68
N PHE A 72 -18.97 -24.74 -24.95
CA PHE A 72 -19.86 -25.55 -24.15
C PHE A 72 -20.63 -26.54 -25.01
N ASN A 73 -20.68 -27.81 -24.61
CA ASN A 73 -21.49 -28.81 -25.24
C ASN A 73 -22.66 -29.18 -24.29
N PRO A 74 -23.89 -28.74 -24.62
CA PRO A 74 -25.05 -28.98 -23.72
C PRO A 74 -25.49 -30.44 -23.69
N ALA A 75 -25.18 -31.25 -24.70
CA ALA A 75 -25.57 -32.66 -24.72
C ALA A 75 -24.66 -33.54 -23.86
N SER A 76 -23.35 -33.27 -23.85
CA SER A 76 -22.36 -33.99 -23.03
C SER A 76 -22.06 -33.34 -21.72
N LEU A 77 -22.57 -32.13 -21.44
CA LEU A 77 -22.26 -31.29 -20.28
C LEU A 77 -20.75 -31.12 -20.10
N LYS A 78 -20.08 -30.71 -21.16
CA LYS A 78 -18.64 -30.48 -21.15
C LYS A 78 -18.30 -29.06 -21.59
N VAL A 79 -17.18 -28.57 -21.09
CA VAL A 79 -16.58 -27.30 -21.50
C VAL A 79 -15.13 -27.51 -21.90
N LYS A 80 -14.64 -26.66 -22.78
CA LYS A 80 -13.22 -26.49 -23.11
C LYS A 80 -12.94 -25.04 -23.42
N VAL A 81 -11.68 -24.62 -23.31
CA VAL A 81 -11.19 -23.30 -23.68
C VAL A 81 -10.04 -23.42 -24.69
N GLU A 82 -9.95 -22.43 -25.56
CA GLU A 82 -8.86 -22.26 -26.49
C GLU A 82 -8.34 -20.83 -26.37
N CYS A 83 -7.06 -20.65 -26.11
CA CYS A 83 -6.45 -19.34 -26.08
C CYS A 83 -6.15 -18.88 -27.50
N VAL A 84 -6.80 -17.82 -27.95
CA VAL A 84 -6.62 -17.22 -29.25
C VAL A 84 -5.48 -16.21 -29.29
N ASP A 85 -5.31 -15.47 -28.21
CA ASP A 85 -4.33 -14.40 -28.09
C ASP A 85 -3.89 -14.28 -26.62
N GLU A 86 -2.71 -14.78 -26.29
CA GLU A 86 -2.15 -14.69 -24.94
C GLU A 86 -1.47 -13.35 -24.72
N TYR A 87 -1.76 -12.71 -23.61
CA TYR A 87 -1.17 -11.43 -23.22
C TYR A 87 0.17 -11.62 -22.48
N THR A 88 1.23 -11.93 -23.25
CA THR A 88 2.57 -12.22 -22.70
C THR A 88 3.31 -10.97 -22.21
N ASP A 89 3.07 -9.81 -22.85
CA ASP A 89 3.75 -8.54 -22.54
C ASP A 89 2.83 -7.53 -21.83
N LEU A 90 1.75 -8.04 -21.25
CA LEU A 90 0.80 -7.20 -20.53
C LEU A 90 1.49 -6.53 -19.33
N THR A 91 1.32 -5.22 -19.23
CA THR A 91 1.70 -4.46 -18.03
C THR A 91 0.50 -3.74 -17.45
N VAL A 92 0.50 -3.56 -16.16
CA VAL A 92 -0.48 -2.74 -15.44
C VAL A 92 0.24 -1.71 -14.58
N ASN A 93 -0.40 -0.57 -14.37
CA ASN A 93 0.22 0.54 -13.66
C ASN A 93 -0.09 0.52 -12.17
N ILE A 94 0.94 0.74 -11.36
CA ILE A 94 0.79 1.20 -9.99
C ILE A 94 0.90 2.72 -10.02
N THR A 95 -0.20 3.41 -9.72
CA THR A 95 -0.25 4.86 -9.59
C THR A 95 0.07 5.24 -8.15
N ILE A 96 0.99 6.18 -7.94
CA ILE A 96 1.42 6.62 -6.63
C ILE A 96 0.86 8.02 -6.34
N ASP A 97 0.00 8.11 -5.35
CA ASP A 97 -0.41 9.40 -4.78
C ASP A 97 0.69 9.88 -3.82
N ASN A 98 1.68 10.57 -4.37
CA ASN A 98 2.89 11.01 -3.66
C ASN A 98 2.63 12.30 -2.86
N LYS A 99 1.83 12.23 -1.81
CA LYS A 99 1.56 13.36 -0.90
C LYS A 99 2.79 13.80 -0.11
N ALA A 100 3.75 12.90 0.07
CA ALA A 100 5.03 13.20 0.71
C ALA A 100 5.93 14.10 -0.14
N ASN A 101 5.64 14.26 -1.43
CA ASN A 101 6.44 15.04 -2.40
C ASN A 101 7.90 14.57 -2.48
N TRP A 102 8.15 13.28 -2.35
CA TRP A 102 9.49 12.72 -2.46
C TRP A 102 9.97 12.72 -3.91
N SER A 103 11.21 13.18 -4.16
CA SER A 103 11.84 13.19 -5.48
C SER A 103 13.37 13.15 -5.33
N PRO A 104 14.07 12.29 -6.10
CA PRO A 104 13.53 11.24 -6.95
C PRO A 104 12.82 10.17 -6.11
N LEU A 105 11.83 9.49 -6.70
CA LEU A 105 11.08 8.45 -6.04
C LEU A 105 11.43 7.10 -6.66
N TYR A 106 11.75 6.13 -5.83
CA TYR A 106 11.98 4.74 -6.20
C TYR A 106 10.97 3.84 -5.51
N ILE A 107 10.56 2.78 -6.18
CA ILE A 107 9.67 1.75 -5.62
C ILE A 107 10.42 0.42 -5.52
N TYR A 108 10.36 -0.21 -4.36
CA TYR A 108 10.81 -1.58 -4.15
C TYR A 108 9.58 -2.47 -4.01
N LEU A 109 9.55 -3.56 -4.76
CA LEU A 109 8.43 -4.50 -4.81
C LEU A 109 8.89 -5.93 -4.56
N GLU A 110 8.06 -6.67 -3.85
CA GLU A 110 8.20 -8.12 -3.64
C GLU A 110 6.87 -8.83 -3.93
N ALA A 111 6.97 -10.02 -4.49
CA ALA A 111 5.90 -10.98 -4.62
C ALA A 111 6.27 -12.24 -3.82
N ASP A 112 5.44 -12.64 -2.86
CA ASP A 112 5.66 -13.82 -2.01
C ASP A 112 7.07 -13.87 -1.37
N GLY A 113 7.59 -12.72 -0.96
CA GLY A 113 8.92 -12.57 -0.36
C GLY A 113 10.10 -12.59 -1.35
N VAL A 114 9.80 -12.59 -2.65
CA VAL A 114 10.81 -12.52 -3.71
C VAL A 114 10.81 -11.13 -4.33
N ALA A 115 11.97 -10.47 -4.33
CA ALA A 115 12.13 -9.15 -4.94
C ALA A 115 11.89 -9.21 -6.45
N ILE A 116 11.06 -8.29 -6.96
CA ILE A 116 10.77 -8.11 -8.39
C ILE A 116 11.34 -6.80 -8.95
N THR A 117 11.90 -5.97 -8.09
CA THR A 117 12.69 -4.78 -8.45
C THR A 117 14.11 -4.90 -7.87
N PRO A 118 15.09 -4.10 -8.32
CA PRO A 118 16.40 -3.99 -7.67
C PRO A 118 16.29 -3.64 -6.17
N ALA A 119 17.30 -4.00 -5.39
CA ALA A 119 17.30 -3.76 -3.92
C ALA A 119 17.23 -2.26 -3.56
N GLU A 120 17.82 -1.39 -4.38
CA GLU A 120 17.76 0.06 -4.30
C GLU A 120 16.41 0.65 -4.76
N GLY A 121 15.53 -0.19 -5.28
CA GLY A 121 14.28 0.18 -5.92
C GLY A 121 14.43 0.53 -7.39
N ALA A 122 13.31 0.53 -8.10
CA ALA A 122 13.18 0.99 -9.47
C ALA A 122 12.67 2.44 -9.50
N LEU A 123 13.20 3.25 -10.42
CA LEU A 123 12.77 4.65 -10.55
C LEU A 123 11.31 4.74 -10.96
N VAL A 124 10.55 5.55 -10.24
CA VAL A 124 9.16 5.91 -10.56
C VAL A 124 9.18 7.13 -11.47
N SER A 125 8.47 7.07 -12.59
CA SER A 125 8.31 8.21 -13.50
C SER A 125 6.86 8.71 -13.45
N ASP A 126 6.69 10.02 -13.34
CA ASP A 126 5.37 10.68 -13.33
C ASP A 126 4.36 10.06 -12.32
N ASN A 127 4.89 9.60 -11.17
CA ASN A 127 4.11 8.90 -10.15
C ASN A 127 3.45 7.60 -10.65
N VAL A 128 4.04 6.95 -11.63
CA VAL A 128 3.56 5.67 -12.17
C VAL A 128 4.73 4.69 -12.26
N TYR A 129 4.47 3.44 -11.89
CA TYR A 129 5.37 2.32 -12.11
C TYR A 129 4.61 1.16 -12.76
N ALA A 130 5.12 0.65 -13.89
CA ALA A 130 4.52 -0.48 -14.60
C ALA A 130 5.04 -1.81 -14.05
N VAL A 131 4.14 -2.74 -13.78
CA VAL A 131 4.46 -4.13 -13.38
C VAL A 131 3.90 -5.10 -14.41
N SER A 132 4.48 -6.31 -14.49
CA SER A 132 3.95 -7.38 -15.38
C SER A 132 2.50 -7.69 -15.04
N GLY A 133 1.70 -7.95 -16.07
CA GLY A 133 0.33 -8.46 -15.95
C GLY A 133 0.24 -9.83 -15.27
N ASP A 134 1.35 -10.55 -15.15
CA ASP A 134 1.41 -11.80 -14.38
C ASP A 134 1.06 -11.63 -12.90
N TYR A 135 1.20 -10.41 -12.38
CA TYR A 135 0.84 -10.09 -11.01
C TYR A 135 -0.63 -9.72 -10.82
N ILE A 136 -1.44 -9.67 -11.89
CA ILE A 136 -2.90 -9.43 -11.74
C ILE A 136 -3.51 -10.50 -10.83
N GLY A 137 -4.20 -10.03 -9.78
CA GLY A 137 -4.80 -10.86 -8.72
C GLY A 137 -3.87 -11.18 -7.55
N SER A 138 -2.60 -10.77 -7.62
CA SER A 138 -1.66 -10.88 -6.51
C SER A 138 -1.67 -9.64 -5.64
N THR A 139 -1.23 -9.78 -4.40
CA THR A 139 -0.89 -8.66 -3.53
C THR A 139 0.63 -8.56 -3.44
N LEU A 140 1.17 -7.45 -3.88
CA LEU A 140 2.60 -7.16 -3.78
C LEU A 140 2.89 -6.40 -2.49
N THR A 141 4.04 -6.68 -1.89
CA THR A 141 4.61 -5.84 -0.84
C THR A 141 5.41 -4.73 -1.49
N CYS A 142 5.20 -3.49 -1.09
CA CYS A 142 5.95 -2.35 -1.62
C CYS A 142 6.48 -1.44 -0.52
N LYS A 143 7.58 -0.77 -0.81
CA LYS A 143 8.10 0.39 -0.06
C LYS A 143 8.67 1.41 -1.04
N PHE A 144 8.67 2.66 -0.63
CA PHE A 144 9.24 3.77 -1.41
C PHE A 144 10.56 4.23 -0.80
N ILE A 145 11.46 4.67 -1.68
CA ILE A 145 12.80 5.12 -1.32
C ILE A 145 13.06 6.47 -2.00
N SER A 146 13.64 7.42 -1.26
CA SER A 146 14.08 8.71 -1.79
C SER A 146 15.31 9.19 -0.99
N GLY A 147 16.50 9.01 -1.53
CA GLY A 147 17.75 9.26 -0.80
C GLY A 147 17.85 8.36 0.44
N SER A 148 17.95 8.97 1.63
CA SER A 148 17.97 8.25 2.91
C SER A 148 16.58 7.93 3.46
N LYS A 149 15.51 8.47 2.85
CA LYS A 149 14.13 8.23 3.28
C LYS A 149 13.64 6.88 2.76
N VAL A 150 13.00 6.12 3.63
CA VAL A 150 12.33 4.86 3.30
C VAL A 150 10.95 4.87 3.93
N SER A 151 9.90 4.55 3.15
CA SER A 151 8.54 4.46 3.67
C SER A 151 8.35 3.21 4.50
N GLU A 152 7.24 3.16 5.22
CA GLU A 152 6.72 1.91 5.74
C GLU A 152 6.43 0.93 4.61
N VAL A 153 6.36 -0.36 4.96
CA VAL A 153 6.00 -1.43 4.03
C VAL A 153 4.48 -1.43 3.85
N MET A 154 4.03 -1.43 2.62
CA MET A 154 2.61 -1.42 2.25
C MET A 154 2.27 -2.63 1.39
N ASN A 155 1.00 -3.03 1.41
CA ASN A 155 0.47 -4.07 0.53
C ASN A 155 -0.33 -3.44 -0.60
N VAL A 156 -0.07 -3.86 -1.83
CA VAL A 156 -0.71 -3.34 -3.04
C VAL A 156 -1.36 -4.48 -3.82
N ALA A 157 -2.68 -4.52 -3.85
CA ALA A 157 -3.43 -5.50 -4.64
C ALA A 157 -3.43 -5.08 -6.12
N ILE A 158 -2.89 -5.92 -6.99
CA ILE A 158 -2.80 -5.66 -8.41
C ILE A 158 -4.06 -6.18 -9.12
N THR A 159 -4.79 -5.27 -9.75
CA THR A 159 -5.97 -5.60 -10.54
C THR A 159 -5.69 -5.45 -12.03
N LYS A 160 -6.60 -5.92 -12.89
CA LYS A 160 -6.52 -5.70 -14.33
C LYS A 160 -6.56 -4.21 -14.74
N ASN A 161 -7.04 -3.35 -13.85
CA ASN A 161 -7.05 -1.89 -14.05
C ASN A 161 -5.86 -1.20 -13.37
N GLY A 162 -4.89 -1.97 -12.89
CA GLY A 162 -3.77 -1.47 -12.11
C GLY A 162 -4.07 -1.38 -10.62
N ALA A 163 -3.30 -0.56 -9.93
CA ALA A 163 -3.42 -0.29 -8.51
C ALA A 163 -3.14 1.19 -8.21
N THR A 164 -3.58 1.64 -7.05
CA THR A 164 -3.20 2.95 -6.50
C THR A 164 -2.67 2.77 -5.10
N VAL A 165 -1.57 3.43 -4.79
CA VAL A 165 -0.96 3.46 -3.46
C VAL A 165 -0.68 4.89 -3.05
N THR A 166 -0.95 5.24 -1.81
CA THR A 166 -0.67 6.59 -1.28
C THR A 166 0.61 6.56 -0.48
N LEU A 167 1.56 7.41 -0.84
CA LEU A 167 2.77 7.68 -0.07
C LEU A 167 2.56 8.95 0.75
N GLU A 168 2.41 8.79 2.04
CA GLU A 168 2.35 9.91 2.99
C GLU A 168 3.62 9.94 3.82
N GLU A 169 4.14 11.13 4.09
CA GLU A 169 5.22 11.26 5.06
C GLU A 169 4.64 11.14 6.47
N THR A 170 5.08 10.15 7.21
CA THR A 170 4.71 10.04 8.62
C THR A 170 5.37 11.20 9.37
N ILE A 171 4.58 12.20 9.72
CA ILE A 171 5.06 13.33 10.52
C ILE A 171 5.11 12.91 11.97
N ILE A 172 6.29 12.54 12.44
CA ILE A 172 6.53 12.21 13.83
C ILE A 172 6.71 13.52 14.59
N LYS A 173 5.89 13.75 15.62
CA LYS A 173 5.97 14.96 16.44
C LYS A 173 6.37 14.61 17.86
N LEU A 174 7.35 15.33 18.37
CA LEU A 174 7.54 15.45 19.83
C LEU A 174 6.74 16.67 20.30
N LYS A 175 5.77 16.43 21.16
CA LYS A 175 4.91 17.44 21.77
C LYS A 175 5.30 17.62 23.24
N ILE A 176 5.41 18.87 23.67
CA ILE A 176 5.58 19.25 25.07
C ILE A 176 4.27 19.93 25.51
N GLN A 177 3.62 19.37 26.50
CA GLN A 177 2.39 19.88 27.07
C GLN A 177 2.64 20.38 28.50
N LEU A 178 2.38 21.64 28.75
CA LEU A 178 2.45 22.18 30.11
C LEU A 178 1.16 21.88 30.87
N ASN A 179 1.28 21.34 32.08
CA ASN A 179 0.15 21.26 32.98
C ASN A 179 -0.25 22.69 33.52
N THR A 180 -1.39 22.76 34.17
CA THR A 180 -1.95 24.05 34.64
C THR A 180 -1.01 24.86 35.49
N ASP A 181 -0.20 24.22 36.34
CA ASP A 181 0.69 24.92 37.26
C ASP A 181 1.95 25.43 36.57
N ASN A 182 2.48 24.66 35.59
CA ASN A 182 3.61 25.07 34.78
C ASN A 182 3.20 26.13 33.75
N ALA A 183 1.98 26.05 33.21
CA ALA A 183 1.43 27.05 32.31
C ALA A 183 1.37 28.44 32.98
N LYS A 184 1.07 28.53 34.26
CA LYS A 184 1.08 29.80 35.01
C LYS A 184 2.47 30.42 35.20
N LYS A 185 3.51 29.60 35.16
CA LYS A 185 4.92 30.04 35.27
C LYS A 185 5.52 30.35 33.90
N TRP A 186 4.87 29.86 32.82
CA TRP A 186 5.35 30.07 31.46
C TRP A 186 4.99 31.48 30.98
N TRP A 187 6.00 32.25 30.64
CA TRP A 187 5.84 33.62 30.19
C TRP A 187 6.02 33.71 28.69
N GLY A 188 4.95 34.07 27.98
CA GLY A 188 4.95 34.24 26.54
C GLY A 188 4.48 32.99 25.77
N ASN A 189 4.36 33.14 24.48
CA ASN A 189 3.79 32.11 23.58
C ASN A 189 4.87 31.30 22.81
N THR A 190 6.12 31.47 23.19
CA THR A 190 7.26 30.84 22.49
C THR A 190 7.85 29.73 23.35
N MET A 191 8.03 28.55 22.80
CA MET A 191 8.83 27.48 23.36
C MET A 191 9.95 27.14 22.40
N LYS A 192 11.15 26.97 22.93
CA LYS A 192 12.31 26.45 22.21
C LYS A 192 12.72 25.12 22.82
N ILE A 193 13.22 24.23 22.00
CA ILE A 193 13.80 22.96 22.44
C ILE A 193 15.28 22.91 22.01
N HIS A 194 16.14 22.57 22.95
CA HIS A 194 17.52 22.23 22.70
C HIS A 194 17.65 20.71 22.77
N VAL A 195 18.19 20.08 21.74
CA VAL A 195 18.37 18.64 21.61
C VAL A 195 19.85 18.39 21.35
N TRP A 196 20.40 17.34 21.96
CA TRP A 196 21.82 16.99 21.80
C TRP A 196 22.05 15.49 21.90
N ASP A 197 23.23 15.07 21.42
CA ASP A 197 23.71 13.68 21.42
C ASP A 197 22.83 12.68 20.65
N THR A 198 22.07 13.15 19.66
CA THR A 198 21.30 12.26 18.79
C THR A 198 22.15 11.57 17.72
N GLY A 199 23.33 12.12 17.45
CA GLY A 199 24.22 11.68 16.38
C GLY A 199 23.67 11.97 14.96
N THR A 200 22.74 12.93 14.85
CA THR A 200 22.09 13.31 13.58
C THR A 200 22.05 14.83 13.43
N SER A 201 21.57 15.31 12.30
CA SER A 201 21.33 16.74 12.05
C SER A 201 20.20 17.34 12.91
N PHE A 202 19.53 16.54 13.72
CA PHE A 202 18.52 17.00 14.67
C PHE A 202 19.11 17.63 15.93
N ASP A 203 20.40 17.41 16.18
CA ASP A 203 21.11 18.13 17.26
C ASP A 203 21.07 19.63 16.98
N THR A 204 20.76 20.40 18.01
CA THR A 204 20.62 21.86 17.91
C THR A 204 21.77 22.57 18.62
N SER A 205 22.18 23.73 18.08
CA SER A 205 23.01 24.65 18.84
C SER A 205 22.17 25.45 19.82
N TRP A 206 22.73 25.82 20.97
CA TRP A 206 22.05 26.73 21.91
C TRP A 206 21.69 28.06 21.20
N PRO A 207 20.51 28.61 21.37
CA PRO A 207 19.45 28.26 22.31
C PRO A 207 18.40 27.24 21.76
N GLY A 208 18.71 26.42 20.81
CA GLY A 208 17.81 25.42 20.26
C GLY A 208 16.86 25.96 19.19
N THR A 209 15.91 25.15 18.80
CA THR A 209 14.92 25.41 17.75
C THR A 209 13.58 25.84 18.35
N THR A 210 12.93 26.81 17.70
CA THR A 210 11.58 27.23 18.11
C THR A 210 10.56 26.16 17.74
N MET A 211 9.76 25.75 18.71
CA MET A 211 8.66 24.81 18.52
C MET A 211 7.41 25.52 17.99
N THR A 212 6.57 24.80 17.27
CA THR A 212 5.26 25.28 16.80
C THR A 212 4.22 25.17 17.89
N SER A 213 3.50 26.25 18.21
CA SER A 213 2.38 26.21 19.14
C SER A 213 1.18 25.50 18.52
N GLU A 214 0.62 24.52 19.22
CA GLU A 214 -0.62 23.82 18.86
C GLU A 214 -1.83 24.30 19.70
N GLY A 215 -1.65 25.33 20.54
CA GLY A 215 -2.66 25.81 21.48
C GLY A 215 -2.69 25.01 22.77
N ASN A 216 -3.54 25.42 23.71
CA ASN A 216 -3.73 24.73 24.99
C ASN A 216 -2.42 24.38 25.73
N TYR A 217 -1.47 25.30 25.71
CA TYR A 217 -0.14 25.13 26.30
C TYR A 217 0.61 23.89 25.78
N THR A 218 0.43 23.60 24.49
CA THR A 218 1.11 22.50 23.81
C THR A 218 1.94 23.06 22.67
N TRP A 219 3.16 22.59 22.53
CA TRP A 219 4.08 22.91 21.43
C TRP A 219 4.64 21.64 20.84
N SER A 220 4.97 21.66 19.55
CA SER A 220 5.52 20.51 18.84
C SER A 220 6.74 20.87 18.00
N ILE A 221 7.57 19.87 17.78
CA ILE A 221 8.62 19.86 16.76
C ILE A 221 8.51 18.57 15.97
N ILE A 222 8.80 18.65 14.66
CA ILE A 222 8.90 17.46 13.79
C ILE A 222 10.22 16.77 14.10
N VAL A 223 10.15 15.47 14.36
CA VAL A 223 11.30 14.63 14.66
C VAL A 223 11.60 13.75 13.45
N PRO A 224 12.86 13.63 12.99
CA PRO A 224 13.25 12.74 11.91
C PRO A 224 12.90 11.27 12.23
N SER A 225 12.41 10.54 11.24
CA SER A 225 12.01 9.13 11.40
C SER A 225 13.18 8.21 11.79
N GLU A 226 14.42 8.60 11.46
CA GLU A 226 15.64 7.89 11.84
C GLU A 226 15.90 7.85 13.35
N LEU A 227 15.18 8.68 14.12
CA LEU A 227 15.23 8.72 15.59
C LEU A 227 14.18 7.81 16.24
N VAL A 228 13.29 7.19 15.49
CA VAL A 228 12.33 6.24 16.06
C VAL A 228 13.05 5.08 16.76
N GLY A 229 12.63 4.81 18.00
CA GLY A 229 13.25 3.82 18.88
C GLY A 229 14.51 4.32 19.60
N LYS A 230 15.02 5.51 19.31
CA LYS A 230 16.17 6.09 20.00
C LYS A 230 15.74 7.00 21.13
N GLU A 231 16.50 7.00 22.21
CA GLU A 231 16.39 7.99 23.28
C GLU A 231 17.15 9.26 22.86
N ILE A 232 16.51 10.42 23.02
CA ILE A 232 17.11 11.72 22.78
C ILE A 232 17.16 12.53 24.08
N ASN A 233 18.23 13.32 24.24
CA ASN A 233 18.37 14.28 25.33
C ASN A 233 17.81 15.62 24.88
N TYR A 234 17.04 16.27 25.75
CA TYR A 234 16.48 17.58 25.44
C TYR A 234 16.22 18.40 26.69
N LEU A 235 16.11 19.72 26.51
CA LEU A 235 15.48 20.64 27.45
C LEU A 235 14.61 21.63 26.68
N VAL A 236 13.66 22.25 27.37
CA VAL A 236 12.81 23.31 26.81
C VAL A 236 12.94 24.59 27.59
N HIS A 237 12.82 25.74 26.94
CA HIS A 237 12.86 27.05 27.56
C HIS A 237 12.02 28.08 26.77
N ASN A 238 11.66 29.19 27.45
CA ASN A 238 10.87 30.25 26.81
C ASN A 238 11.74 31.41 26.26
N GLY A 239 13.06 31.33 26.42
CA GLY A 239 13.98 32.42 26.05
C GLY A 239 14.02 33.60 27.00
N ASN A 240 13.22 33.59 28.09
CA ASN A 240 13.04 34.70 29.02
C ASN A 240 13.29 34.31 30.48
N GLY A 241 14.23 33.41 30.72
CA GLY A 241 14.67 33.03 32.07
C GLY A 241 13.97 31.79 32.64
N TRP A 242 12.97 31.20 31.96
CA TRP A 242 12.39 29.94 32.37
C TRP A 242 12.97 28.79 31.52
N GLN A 243 13.39 27.73 32.18
CA GLN A 243 14.03 26.58 31.56
C GLN A 243 13.67 25.30 32.32
N SER A 244 13.44 24.20 31.62
CA SER A 244 13.33 22.88 32.24
C SER A 244 14.68 22.34 32.69
N SER A 245 14.68 21.30 33.49
CA SER A 245 15.86 20.43 33.67
C SER A 245 16.09 19.63 32.37
N ASP A 246 17.29 19.07 32.23
CA ASP A 246 17.63 18.10 31.22
C ASP A 246 16.70 16.88 31.34
N SER A 247 16.22 16.39 30.25
CA SER A 247 15.25 15.30 30.16
C SER A 247 15.55 14.39 29.00
N THR A 248 15.02 13.16 29.02
CA THR A 248 15.13 12.22 27.92
C THR A 248 13.75 11.75 27.47
N VAL A 249 13.65 11.35 26.21
CA VAL A 249 12.47 10.71 25.66
C VAL A 249 12.88 9.72 24.55
N THR A 250 12.29 8.52 24.59
CA THR A 250 12.42 7.57 23.46
C THR A 250 11.37 7.92 22.42
N ILE A 251 11.79 8.18 21.19
CA ILE A 251 10.89 8.58 20.09
C ILE A 251 10.07 7.38 19.64
N SER A 252 8.75 7.50 19.68
CA SER A 252 7.85 6.50 19.11
C SER A 252 7.47 6.83 17.65
N ALA A 253 7.12 5.82 16.87
CA ALA A 253 6.69 6.00 15.46
C ALA A 253 5.42 6.86 15.34
N GLU A 254 4.57 6.87 16.35
CA GLU A 254 3.33 7.68 16.43
C GLU A 254 3.56 9.09 16.97
N GLY A 255 4.82 9.41 17.33
CA GLY A 255 5.19 10.61 18.03
C GLY A 255 5.00 10.47 19.56
N ASN A 256 5.42 11.50 20.28
CA ASN A 256 5.35 11.54 21.74
C ASN A 256 4.63 12.79 22.20
N THR A 257 3.89 12.68 23.31
CA THR A 257 3.46 13.82 24.11
C THR A 257 4.09 13.70 25.49
N VAL A 258 4.92 14.65 25.85
CA VAL A 258 5.57 14.70 27.17
C VAL A 258 4.83 15.73 28.02
N ASP A 259 4.31 15.28 29.17
CA ASP A 259 3.72 16.16 30.14
C ASP A 259 4.86 16.86 30.91
N ALA A 260 4.80 18.17 30.97
CA ALA A 260 5.77 18.99 31.67
C ALA A 260 5.81 18.76 33.20
N SER A 261 4.87 18.03 33.79
CA SER A 261 4.95 17.56 35.16
C SER A 261 6.16 16.64 35.42
N ASN A 262 6.62 15.97 34.36
CA ASN A 262 7.78 15.09 34.40
C ASN A 262 9.09 15.80 34.03
N ILE A 263 9.01 17.05 33.61
CA ILE A 263 10.17 17.90 33.30
C ILE A 263 10.46 18.73 34.58
N GLY A 264 11.63 18.52 35.16
CA GLY A 264 12.05 19.37 36.30
C GLY A 264 12.07 20.84 35.87
N ILE A 265 11.30 21.69 36.53
CA ILE A 265 11.25 23.13 36.27
C ILE A 265 12.10 23.82 37.30
N ASN A 266 13.19 24.47 36.87
CA ASN A 266 14.08 25.26 37.72
C ASN A 266 13.58 26.70 37.87
#